data_00ae5bb45e09b1c3873e7190ebc9f6e1
#
_entry.id   00ae5bb45e09b1c3873e7190ebc9f6e1
#
_cell.length_a   1.000
_cell.length_b   1.000
_cell.length_c   1.000
_cell.angle_alpha   90.00
_cell.angle_beta   90.00
_cell.angle_gamma   90.00
#
_symmetry.space_group_name_H-M   'P 1'
#
loop_
_entity.id
_entity.type
_entity.pdbx_description
1 polymer ?
#
loop_
_entity_poly.entity_id
_entity_poly.type
_entity_poly.pdbx_seq_one_letter_code
_entity_poly.pdbx_strand_id
1 'polypeptide(L)'
;MRIATWNVNSIRARQERIGAWLDRSDADVLAIQELKCRDDQFPREIFDSRGYEVAFHGLNQWNGVAIASRVGLSDPQIGFAGIPEYEGVVEARALSATCGGVRVHSLYVPNGRELDHPHLAYKLEWYRALTADIAGQLAADPEKRIVLCGDFNVAPLDMDVWDMAAFDGATHVSPPERAAFTDLLGAGLQEVTRQFTPGPGVYTYWDYQKLRFPKKEGMRIDFELASSALAEAAVSAQIDREERKGKGASDHAPVIVDYDL
;
A
#
# COMPACT_ATOMS: atom_id res chain seq x y z
N MET A 1 -9.08 -13.71 -8.91
CA MET A 1 -9.20 -12.94 -7.63
C MET A 1 -8.76 -11.51 -7.86
N ARG A 2 -9.57 -10.53 -7.43
CA ARG A 2 -9.25 -9.10 -7.54
C ARG A 2 -8.77 -8.58 -6.19
N ILE A 3 -7.50 -8.13 -6.14
CA ILE A 3 -6.89 -7.52 -4.97
C ILE A 3 -6.73 -6.03 -5.26
N ALA A 4 -6.95 -5.21 -4.25
CA ALA A 4 -6.78 -3.77 -4.37
C ALA A 4 -6.06 -3.21 -3.15
N THR A 5 -5.35 -2.11 -3.34
CA THR A 5 -4.77 -1.31 -2.26
C THR A 5 -5.19 0.15 -2.36
N TRP A 6 -5.48 0.77 -1.23
CA TRP A 6 -5.90 2.17 -1.17
C TRP A 6 -5.50 2.84 0.14
N ASN A 7 -4.61 3.81 0.07
CA ASN A 7 -4.41 4.76 1.15
C ASN A 7 -5.62 5.71 1.17
N VAL A 8 -6.43 5.60 2.22
CA VAL A 8 -7.70 6.33 2.31
C VAL A 8 -7.59 7.68 3.04
N ASN A 9 -6.42 7.99 3.60
CA ASN A 9 -6.18 9.24 4.32
C ASN A 9 -7.31 9.58 5.31
N SER A 10 -7.59 8.70 6.26
CA SER A 10 -8.69 8.66 7.24
C SER A 10 -9.93 7.88 6.76
N ILE A 11 -10.05 6.67 7.28
CA ILE A 11 -11.18 5.77 6.97
C ILE A 11 -12.53 6.37 7.37
N ARG A 12 -12.58 7.04 8.53
CA ARG A 12 -13.83 7.66 9.02
C ARG A 12 -14.32 8.81 8.15
N ALA A 13 -13.38 9.58 7.57
CA ALA A 13 -13.72 10.68 6.67
C ALA A 13 -14.15 10.20 5.27
N ARG A 14 -13.83 8.96 4.89
CA ARG A 14 -14.08 8.36 3.55
C ARG A 14 -14.98 7.15 3.59
N GLN A 15 -15.62 6.82 4.71
CA GLN A 15 -16.43 5.61 4.84
C GLN A 15 -17.51 5.47 3.77
N GLU A 16 -18.22 6.55 3.41
CA GLU A 16 -19.23 6.52 2.35
C GLU A 16 -18.60 6.23 0.98
N ARG A 17 -17.44 6.83 0.70
CA ARG A 17 -16.72 6.60 -0.57
C ARG A 17 -16.18 5.19 -0.66
N ILE A 18 -15.61 4.68 0.43
CA ILE A 18 -15.09 3.30 0.50
C ILE A 18 -16.25 2.32 0.27
N GLY A 19 -17.38 2.52 0.95
CA GLY A 19 -18.57 1.68 0.75
C GLY A 19 -19.06 1.70 -0.71
N ALA A 20 -19.23 2.87 -1.29
CA ALA A 20 -19.63 3.02 -2.69
C ALA A 20 -18.60 2.44 -3.67
N TRP A 21 -17.31 2.54 -3.35
CA TRP A 21 -16.27 1.94 -4.16
C TRP A 21 -16.29 0.41 -4.10
N LEU A 22 -16.44 -0.19 -2.91
CA LEU A 22 -16.60 -1.63 -2.75
C LEU A 22 -17.79 -2.18 -3.53
N ASP A 23 -18.92 -1.44 -3.53
CA ASP A 23 -20.15 -1.84 -4.25
C ASP A 23 -19.94 -1.92 -5.78
N ARG A 24 -18.99 -1.16 -6.37
CA ARG A 24 -18.79 -1.09 -7.83
C ARG A 24 -17.50 -1.72 -8.33
N SER A 25 -16.49 -1.87 -7.47
CA SER A 25 -15.16 -2.34 -7.87
C SER A 25 -15.09 -3.86 -8.04
N ASP A 26 -16.01 -4.57 -7.40
CA ASP A 26 -16.01 -6.04 -7.30
C ASP A 26 -14.69 -6.59 -6.73
N ALA A 27 -14.04 -5.84 -5.83
CA ALA A 27 -12.80 -6.27 -5.19
C ALA A 27 -13.04 -7.44 -4.25
N ASP A 28 -12.23 -8.50 -4.36
CA ASP A 28 -12.26 -9.63 -3.44
C ASP A 28 -11.53 -9.31 -2.14
N VAL A 29 -10.43 -8.56 -2.25
CA VAL A 29 -9.61 -8.10 -1.12
C VAL A 29 -9.27 -6.63 -1.29
N LEU A 30 -9.37 -5.85 -0.21
CA LEU A 30 -8.93 -4.46 -0.14
C LEU A 30 -7.95 -4.28 1.02
N ALA A 31 -6.69 -3.97 0.70
CA ALA A 31 -5.68 -3.51 1.64
C ALA A 31 -5.78 -1.99 1.82
N ILE A 32 -5.89 -1.53 3.06
CA ILE A 32 -6.18 -0.12 3.37
C ILE A 32 -5.07 0.47 4.23
N GLN A 33 -4.65 1.69 3.92
CA GLN A 33 -3.65 2.43 4.68
C GLN A 33 -4.22 3.76 5.16
N GLU A 34 -3.55 4.33 6.17
CA GLU A 34 -3.92 5.60 6.84
C GLU A 34 -5.35 5.60 7.39
N LEU A 35 -5.69 4.61 8.22
CA LEU A 35 -6.98 4.57 8.92
C LEU A 35 -7.23 5.81 9.76
N LYS A 36 -6.16 6.36 10.37
CA LYS A 36 -6.18 7.55 11.22
C LYS A 36 -7.24 7.47 12.34
N CYS A 37 -7.36 6.30 12.93
CA CYS A 37 -8.24 6.04 14.08
C CYS A 37 -7.68 4.91 14.94
N ARG A 38 -8.14 4.82 16.18
CA ARG A 38 -7.90 3.67 17.05
C ARG A 38 -8.83 2.51 16.65
N ASP A 39 -8.53 1.32 17.10
CA ASP A 39 -9.31 0.12 16.82
C ASP A 39 -10.77 0.25 17.26
N ASP A 40 -11.04 0.90 18.41
CA ASP A 40 -12.40 1.15 18.91
C ASP A 40 -13.22 2.15 18.07
N GLN A 41 -12.60 2.82 17.11
CA GLN A 41 -13.22 3.82 16.23
C GLN A 41 -13.33 3.35 14.78
N PHE A 42 -12.91 2.11 14.49
CA PHE A 42 -12.92 1.56 13.14
C PHE A 42 -14.37 1.34 12.66
N PRO A 43 -14.78 1.86 11.49
CA PRO A 43 -16.15 1.77 11.01
C PRO A 43 -16.43 0.40 10.35
N ARG A 44 -16.47 -0.67 11.15
CA ARG A 44 -16.60 -2.05 10.69
C ARG A 44 -17.84 -2.30 9.84
N GLU A 45 -18.95 -1.61 10.15
CA GLU A 45 -20.25 -1.78 9.49
C GLU A 45 -20.21 -1.61 7.96
N ILE A 46 -19.31 -0.74 7.44
CA ILE A 46 -19.20 -0.53 5.99
C ILE A 46 -18.70 -1.77 5.25
N PHE A 47 -18.02 -2.67 5.95
CA PHE A 47 -17.51 -3.94 5.43
C PHE A 47 -18.44 -5.09 5.73
N ASP A 48 -18.90 -5.22 6.97
CA ASP A 48 -19.77 -6.30 7.42
C ASP A 48 -21.07 -6.33 6.59
N SER A 49 -21.68 -5.16 6.31
CA SER A 49 -22.89 -5.03 5.49
C SER A 49 -22.71 -5.45 4.03
N ARG A 50 -21.47 -5.60 3.56
CA ARG A 50 -21.08 -6.00 2.20
C ARG A 50 -20.47 -7.40 2.14
N GLY A 51 -20.50 -8.14 3.24
CA GLY A 51 -19.99 -9.52 3.31
C GLY A 51 -18.48 -9.63 3.36
N TYR A 52 -17.76 -8.56 3.76
CA TYR A 52 -16.32 -8.61 3.97
C TYR A 52 -15.99 -8.91 5.44
N GLU A 53 -15.12 -9.87 5.66
CA GLU A 53 -14.39 -10.01 6.90
C GLU A 53 -13.26 -8.98 6.96
N VAL A 54 -12.92 -8.45 8.14
CA VAL A 54 -11.92 -7.38 8.28
C VAL A 54 -10.96 -7.66 9.44
N ALA A 55 -9.67 -7.59 9.15
CA ALA A 55 -8.61 -7.41 10.12
C ALA A 55 -8.08 -5.98 10.03
N PHE A 56 -7.81 -5.35 11.17
CA PHE A 56 -7.32 -3.97 11.24
C PHE A 56 -6.45 -3.75 12.46
N HIS A 57 -5.59 -2.73 12.37
CA HIS A 57 -4.75 -2.26 13.45
C HIS A 57 -4.56 -0.76 13.35
N GLY A 58 -5.01 -0.03 14.38
CA GLY A 58 -4.89 1.42 14.47
C GLY A 58 -4.63 1.86 15.91
N LEU A 59 -3.62 2.68 16.13
CA LEU A 59 -3.20 3.16 17.44
C LEU A 59 -3.71 4.56 17.74
N ASN A 60 -3.73 5.41 16.73
CA ASN A 60 -3.99 6.84 16.88
C ASN A 60 -4.44 7.50 15.54
N GLN A 61 -4.35 8.82 15.47
CA GLN A 61 -4.79 9.62 14.31
C GLN A 61 -3.78 9.70 13.15
N TRP A 62 -2.63 9.01 13.21
CA TRP A 62 -1.55 9.19 12.23
C TRP A 62 -1.38 8.05 11.25
N ASN A 63 -1.59 6.82 11.69
CA ASN A 63 -1.30 5.60 10.98
C ASN A 63 -2.57 4.74 10.87
N GLY A 64 -2.37 3.44 10.79
CA GLY A 64 -3.40 2.42 10.78
C GLY A 64 -3.53 1.73 9.42
N VAL A 65 -3.66 0.42 9.48
CA VAL A 65 -3.77 -0.45 8.31
C VAL A 65 -4.89 -1.46 8.50
N ALA A 66 -5.54 -1.87 7.41
CA ALA A 66 -6.57 -2.89 7.44
C ALA A 66 -6.50 -3.77 6.18
N ILE A 67 -7.11 -4.95 6.28
CA ILE A 67 -7.39 -5.85 5.16
C ILE A 67 -8.85 -6.24 5.27
N ALA A 68 -9.62 -5.98 4.23
CA ALA A 68 -10.99 -6.45 4.08
C ALA A 68 -11.03 -7.54 3.00
N SER A 69 -11.69 -8.66 3.25
CA SER A 69 -11.77 -9.80 2.34
C SER A 69 -13.16 -10.41 2.32
N ARG A 70 -13.72 -10.70 1.14
CA ARG A 70 -14.95 -11.46 0.95
C ARG A 70 -14.69 -12.91 0.51
N VAL A 71 -13.42 -13.30 0.39
CA VAL A 71 -12.99 -14.65 0.00
C VAL A 71 -12.38 -15.43 1.16
N GLY A 72 -12.74 -15.06 2.38
CA GLY A 72 -12.23 -15.58 3.65
C GLY A 72 -11.01 -14.79 4.12
N LEU A 73 -10.85 -14.70 5.45
CA LEU A 73 -9.73 -14.04 6.11
C LEU A 73 -9.27 -14.88 7.30
N SER A 74 -8.02 -15.35 7.28
CA SER A 74 -7.45 -16.15 8.36
C SER A 74 -6.03 -15.67 8.71
N ASP A 75 -5.56 -16.09 9.88
CA ASP A 75 -4.21 -15.84 10.38
C ASP A 75 -3.76 -14.36 10.32
N PRO A 76 -4.56 -13.40 10.83
CA PRO A 76 -4.14 -12.00 10.86
C PRO A 76 -2.92 -11.82 11.75
N GLN A 77 -1.90 -11.11 11.25
CA GLN A 77 -0.68 -10.80 11.97
C GLN A 77 -0.38 -9.31 11.89
N ILE A 78 -0.24 -8.67 13.04
CA ILE A 78 0.19 -7.28 13.16
C ILE A 78 1.71 -7.22 13.05
N GLY A 79 2.22 -6.35 12.19
CA GLY A 79 3.65 -6.20 11.96
C GLY A 79 4.25 -7.34 11.12
N PHE A 80 5.56 -7.46 11.20
CA PHE A 80 6.38 -8.51 10.58
C PHE A 80 7.65 -8.73 11.42
N ALA A 81 8.41 -9.79 11.15
CA ALA A 81 9.59 -10.11 11.95
C ALA A 81 10.65 -9.00 11.87
N GLY A 82 11.08 -8.51 13.02
CA GLY A 82 12.10 -7.46 13.11
C GLY A 82 11.62 -6.05 12.76
N ILE A 83 10.30 -5.80 12.72
CA ILE A 83 9.76 -4.45 12.49
C ILE A 83 10.34 -3.47 13.51
N PRO A 84 10.94 -2.34 13.08
CA PRO A 84 11.57 -1.40 14.00
C PRO A 84 10.54 -0.51 14.71
N GLU A 85 10.96 0.04 15.84
CA GLU A 85 10.23 1.06 16.58
C GLU A 85 10.66 2.46 16.14
N TYR A 86 9.74 3.41 16.22
CA TYR A 86 10.05 4.82 16.12
C TYR A 86 9.67 5.51 17.44
N GLU A 87 10.64 6.17 18.08
CA GLU A 87 10.47 6.81 19.40
C GLU A 87 9.88 5.86 20.47
N GLY A 88 10.31 4.59 20.44
CA GLY A 88 9.86 3.56 21.40
C GLY A 88 8.48 2.97 21.11
N VAL A 89 7.93 3.19 19.90
CA VAL A 89 6.62 2.67 19.49
C VAL A 89 6.73 1.89 18.19
N VAL A 90 6.20 0.67 18.17
CA VAL A 90 5.90 -0.02 16.91
C VAL A 90 4.62 0.61 16.34
N GLU A 91 4.77 1.41 15.31
CA GLU A 91 3.63 2.08 14.68
C GLU A 91 2.72 1.12 13.91
N ALA A 92 1.42 1.43 13.82
CA ALA A 92 0.42 0.64 13.10
C ALA A 92 0.55 0.81 11.58
N ARG A 93 1.61 0.21 10.99
CA ARG A 93 1.97 0.37 9.58
C ARG A 93 1.99 -0.91 8.77
N ALA A 94 1.84 -2.05 9.42
CA ALA A 94 1.86 -3.35 8.76
C ALA A 94 0.84 -4.30 9.39
N LEU A 95 0.07 -4.95 8.54
CA LEU A 95 -0.85 -6.02 8.87
C LEU A 95 -0.82 -7.03 7.73
N SER A 96 -0.87 -8.31 8.03
CA SER A 96 -1.01 -9.33 7.01
C SER A 96 -2.08 -10.35 7.40
N ALA A 97 -2.75 -10.93 6.40
CA ALA A 97 -3.73 -12.00 6.57
C ALA A 97 -3.73 -12.93 5.35
N THR A 98 -4.20 -14.15 5.52
CA THR A 98 -4.43 -15.06 4.40
C THR A 98 -5.84 -14.88 3.88
N CYS A 99 -5.98 -14.50 2.61
CA CYS A 99 -7.24 -14.25 1.93
C CYS A 99 -7.32 -15.14 0.67
N GLY A 100 -8.29 -16.06 0.61
CA GLY A 100 -8.44 -16.95 -0.55
C GLY A 100 -7.18 -17.73 -0.93
N GLY A 101 -6.32 -18.09 0.03
CA GLY A 101 -5.05 -18.80 -0.20
C GLY A 101 -3.87 -17.90 -0.55
N VAL A 102 -4.02 -16.58 -0.56
CA VAL A 102 -2.94 -15.60 -0.77
C VAL A 102 -2.60 -14.91 0.54
N ARG A 103 -1.32 -14.80 0.88
CA ARG A 103 -0.84 -13.99 2.01
C ARG A 103 -0.79 -12.53 1.57
N VAL A 104 -1.76 -11.75 1.99
CA VAL A 104 -1.88 -10.31 1.68
C VAL A 104 -1.29 -9.51 2.82
N HIS A 105 -0.42 -8.56 2.48
CA HIS A 105 0.11 -7.57 3.42
C HIS A 105 -0.45 -6.19 3.08
N SER A 106 -1.00 -5.48 4.05
CA SER A 106 -1.34 -4.06 3.95
C SER A 106 -0.24 -3.26 4.63
N LEU A 107 0.48 -2.44 3.85
CA LEU A 107 1.68 -1.74 4.28
C LEU A 107 1.54 -0.22 4.10
N TYR A 108 1.88 0.51 5.16
CA TYR A 108 2.04 1.96 5.14
C TYR A 108 3.48 2.30 5.54
N VAL A 109 4.37 2.29 4.56
CA VAL A 109 5.80 2.53 4.76
C VAL A 109 6.02 3.94 5.34
N PRO A 110 6.95 4.13 6.31
CA PRO A 110 7.25 5.46 6.82
C PRO A 110 7.57 6.48 5.72
N ASN A 111 7.04 7.69 5.83
CA ASN A 111 7.22 8.72 4.80
C ASN A 111 8.68 9.18 4.62
N GLY A 112 9.47 9.24 5.72
CA GLY A 112 10.85 9.74 5.68
C GLY A 112 10.97 11.22 6.04
N ARG A 113 9.95 12.02 5.83
CA ARG A 113 9.87 13.47 6.07
C ARG A 113 10.87 14.26 5.22
N GLU A 114 12.11 14.45 5.71
CA GLU A 114 13.19 15.18 5.06
C GLU A 114 14.46 14.33 5.04
N LEU A 115 15.43 14.63 4.16
CA LEU A 115 16.62 13.79 3.96
C LEU A 115 17.54 13.73 5.18
N ASP A 116 17.54 14.77 6.01
CA ASP A 116 18.31 14.86 7.26
C ASP A 116 17.49 14.52 8.52
N HIS A 117 16.21 14.16 8.35
CA HIS A 117 15.34 13.83 9.47
C HIS A 117 15.55 12.38 9.94
N PRO A 118 15.58 12.10 11.26
CA PRO A 118 15.70 10.73 11.81
C PRO A 118 14.67 9.73 11.28
N HIS A 119 13.50 10.21 10.85
CA HIS A 119 12.45 9.40 10.26
C HIS A 119 12.86 8.76 8.92
N LEU A 120 13.85 9.32 8.21
CA LEU A 120 14.39 8.67 7.01
C LEU A 120 15.21 7.42 7.38
N ALA A 121 16.05 7.51 8.41
CA ALA A 121 16.78 6.34 8.91
C ALA A 121 15.83 5.23 9.36
N TYR A 122 14.74 5.59 10.09
CA TYR A 122 13.67 4.67 10.46
C TYR A 122 13.01 4.02 9.23
N LYS A 123 12.71 4.79 8.19
CA LYS A 123 12.16 4.28 6.92
C LYS A 123 13.07 3.24 6.27
N LEU A 124 14.37 3.53 6.18
CA LEU A 124 15.34 2.62 5.56
C LEU A 124 15.51 1.33 6.39
N GLU A 125 15.52 1.44 7.71
CA GLU A 125 15.54 0.28 8.60
C GLU A 125 14.27 -0.57 8.47
N TRP A 126 13.12 0.09 8.35
CA TRP A 126 11.83 -0.58 8.14
C TRP A 126 11.83 -1.39 6.83
N TYR A 127 12.34 -0.81 5.72
CA TYR A 127 12.53 -1.54 4.48
C TYR A 127 13.46 -2.73 4.62
N ARG A 128 14.60 -2.54 5.27
CA ARG A 128 15.59 -3.61 5.49
C ARG A 128 14.97 -4.78 6.27
N ALA A 129 14.23 -4.49 7.32
CA ALA A 129 13.58 -5.52 8.14
C ALA A 129 12.47 -6.25 7.34
N LEU A 130 11.65 -5.52 6.60
CA LEU A 130 10.63 -6.13 5.73
C LEU A 130 11.27 -7.02 4.66
N THR A 131 12.36 -6.56 4.02
CA THR A 131 13.09 -7.35 3.02
C THR A 131 13.59 -8.66 3.60
N ALA A 132 14.16 -8.63 4.81
CA ALA A 132 14.66 -9.83 5.50
C ALA A 132 13.52 -10.80 5.84
N ASP A 133 12.38 -10.30 6.32
CA ASP A 133 11.21 -11.12 6.64
C ASP A 133 10.67 -11.82 5.39
N ILE A 134 10.46 -11.10 4.30
CA ILE A 134 9.94 -11.65 3.04
C ILE A 134 10.92 -12.65 2.42
N ALA A 135 12.21 -12.32 2.39
CA ALA A 135 13.24 -13.23 1.92
C ALA A 135 13.24 -14.55 2.71
N GLY A 136 13.10 -14.49 4.03
CA GLY A 136 12.97 -15.65 4.91
C GLY A 136 11.74 -16.50 4.60
N GLN A 137 10.58 -15.85 4.38
CA GLN A 137 9.34 -16.56 4.03
C GLN A 137 9.44 -17.28 2.69
N LEU A 138 9.99 -16.62 1.65
CA LEU A 138 10.13 -17.18 0.31
C LEU A 138 11.26 -18.22 0.22
N ALA A 139 12.29 -18.10 1.05
CA ALA A 139 13.32 -19.13 1.17
C ALA A 139 12.76 -20.42 1.82
N ALA A 140 11.83 -20.28 2.77
CA ALA A 140 11.17 -21.44 3.42
C ALA A 140 10.12 -22.09 2.51
N ASP A 141 9.44 -21.32 1.67
CA ASP A 141 8.43 -21.80 0.73
C ASP A 141 8.44 -20.92 -0.55
N PRO A 142 9.19 -21.32 -1.59
CA PRO A 142 9.28 -20.57 -2.85
C PRO A 142 7.94 -20.47 -3.62
N GLU A 143 7.02 -21.42 -3.38
CA GLU A 143 5.69 -21.44 -4.03
C GLU A 143 4.64 -20.62 -3.27
N LYS A 144 5.03 -20.01 -2.17
CA LYS A 144 4.11 -19.22 -1.36
C LYS A 144 3.60 -18.01 -2.14
N ARG A 145 2.29 -17.89 -2.22
CA ARG A 145 1.62 -16.74 -2.83
C ARG A 145 1.55 -15.59 -1.83
N ILE A 146 2.44 -14.62 -2.00
CA ILE A 146 2.53 -13.40 -1.17
C ILE A 146 2.30 -12.19 -2.05
N VAL A 147 1.51 -11.22 -1.57
CA VAL A 147 1.43 -9.88 -2.14
C VAL A 147 1.61 -8.82 -1.06
N LEU A 148 2.51 -7.89 -1.30
CA LEU A 148 2.67 -6.66 -0.51
C LEU A 148 1.90 -5.55 -1.20
N CYS A 149 0.84 -5.08 -0.56
CA CYS A 149 -0.02 -4.02 -1.07
C CYS A 149 0.16 -2.77 -0.21
N GLY A 150 0.24 -1.60 -0.80
CA GLY A 150 0.22 -0.40 0.01
C GLY A 150 0.90 0.83 -0.56
N ASP A 151 1.02 1.81 0.33
CA ASP A 151 1.77 3.03 0.13
C ASP A 151 3.23 2.80 0.57
N PHE A 152 4.11 2.69 -0.43
CA PHE A 152 5.53 2.45 -0.21
C PHE A 152 6.32 3.74 0.04
N ASN A 153 5.68 4.91 -0.15
CA ASN A 153 6.31 6.21 0.02
C ASN A 153 7.65 6.36 -0.74
N VAL A 154 7.79 5.64 -1.87
CA VAL A 154 8.94 5.73 -2.79
C VAL A 154 8.41 5.78 -4.23
N ALA A 155 8.98 6.68 -5.02
CA ALA A 155 8.86 6.72 -6.47
C ALA A 155 10.14 6.10 -7.07
N PRO A 156 10.12 4.81 -7.45
CA PRO A 156 11.34 4.08 -7.77
C PRO A 156 12.04 4.55 -9.05
N LEU A 157 11.29 5.09 -10.00
CA LEU A 157 11.81 5.57 -11.29
C LEU A 157 11.54 7.06 -11.48
N ASP A 158 12.32 7.72 -12.33
CA ASP A 158 12.13 9.15 -12.64
C ASP A 158 10.75 9.44 -13.25
N MET A 159 10.21 8.48 -14.01
CA MET A 159 8.87 8.57 -14.59
C MET A 159 7.72 8.45 -13.58
N ASP A 160 8.01 8.06 -12.35
CA ASP A 160 7.03 7.91 -11.26
C ASP A 160 6.73 9.23 -10.54
N VAL A 161 7.38 10.31 -10.94
CA VAL A 161 7.09 11.68 -10.50
C VAL A 161 6.85 12.57 -11.70
N TRP A 162 6.08 13.63 -11.49
CA TRP A 162 5.68 14.55 -12.55
C TRP A 162 6.83 15.42 -13.09
N ASP A 163 7.85 15.71 -12.28
CA ASP A 163 9.07 16.45 -12.64
C ASP A 163 10.15 16.18 -11.59
N MET A 164 11.24 15.53 -11.98
CA MET A 164 12.36 15.22 -11.08
C MET A 164 13.01 16.47 -10.47
N ALA A 165 13.04 17.60 -11.18
CA ALA A 165 13.61 18.83 -10.65
C ALA A 165 12.81 19.39 -9.46
N ALA A 166 11.51 19.11 -9.40
CA ALA A 166 10.65 19.51 -8.28
C ALA A 166 10.90 18.68 -7.01
N PHE A 167 11.62 17.56 -7.13
CA PHE A 167 11.96 16.65 -6.04
C PHE A 167 13.45 16.68 -5.67
N ASP A 168 14.21 17.65 -6.20
CA ASP A 168 15.62 17.82 -5.82
C ASP A 168 15.73 18.07 -4.31
N GLY A 169 16.53 17.26 -3.61
CA GLY A 169 16.66 17.29 -2.16
C GLY A 169 15.43 16.80 -1.37
N ALA A 170 14.44 16.20 -2.02
CA ALA A 170 13.24 15.66 -1.36
C ALA A 170 13.34 14.15 -1.08
N THR A 171 12.51 13.67 -0.15
CA THR A 171 12.25 12.23 0.05
C THR A 171 11.46 11.63 -1.12
N HIS A 172 11.23 10.32 -1.09
CA HIS A 172 10.55 9.48 -2.08
C HIS A 172 11.37 9.18 -3.34
N VAL A 173 12.35 9.99 -3.70
CA VAL A 173 13.17 9.82 -4.91
C VAL A 173 14.66 9.69 -4.60
N SER A 174 15.05 9.77 -3.34
CA SER A 174 16.46 9.72 -2.96
C SER A 174 17.10 8.36 -3.30
N PRO A 175 18.39 8.33 -3.66
CA PRO A 175 19.07 7.08 -3.99
C PRO A 175 18.96 6.00 -2.91
N PRO A 176 19.08 6.28 -1.59
CA PRO A 176 18.90 5.26 -0.56
C PRO A 176 17.49 4.67 -0.51
N GLU A 177 16.45 5.48 -0.71
CA GLU A 177 15.05 5.01 -0.72
C GLU A 177 14.78 4.11 -1.93
N ARG A 178 15.25 4.50 -3.11
CA ARG A 178 15.14 3.70 -4.33
C ARG A 178 15.93 2.40 -4.26
N ALA A 179 17.10 2.42 -3.64
CA ALA A 179 17.88 1.21 -3.39
C ALA A 179 17.14 0.27 -2.46
N ALA A 180 16.57 0.76 -1.35
CA ALA A 180 15.79 -0.05 -0.41
C ALA A 180 14.55 -0.69 -1.07
N PHE A 181 13.87 0.01 -1.96
CA PHE A 181 12.78 -0.57 -2.75
C PHE A 181 13.27 -1.65 -3.73
N THR A 182 14.41 -1.42 -4.37
CA THR A 182 15.04 -2.41 -5.27
C THR A 182 15.48 -3.66 -4.51
N ASP A 183 16.05 -3.50 -3.33
CA ASP A 183 16.45 -4.62 -2.45
C ASP A 183 15.22 -5.44 -2.03
N LEU A 184 14.08 -4.77 -1.74
CA LEU A 184 12.83 -5.46 -1.44
C LEU A 184 12.32 -6.31 -2.63
N LEU A 185 12.40 -5.78 -3.85
CA LEU A 185 12.11 -6.59 -5.04
C LEU A 185 13.08 -7.78 -5.18
N GLY A 186 14.35 -7.55 -4.86
CA GLY A 186 15.39 -8.59 -4.85
C GLY A 186 15.13 -9.75 -3.88
N ALA A 187 14.23 -9.59 -2.91
CA ALA A 187 13.79 -10.67 -2.03
C ALA A 187 12.93 -11.75 -2.70
N GLY A 188 12.65 -11.62 -3.99
CA GLY A 188 11.84 -12.57 -4.78
C GLY A 188 10.45 -12.01 -5.14
N LEU A 189 10.31 -10.70 -5.15
CA LEU A 189 9.06 -10.01 -5.50
C LEU A 189 9.15 -9.34 -6.87
N GLN A 190 7.98 -9.20 -7.52
CA GLN A 190 7.80 -8.50 -8.79
C GLN A 190 6.77 -7.39 -8.62
N GLU A 191 7.06 -6.19 -9.14
CA GLU A 191 6.08 -5.10 -9.22
C GLU A 191 5.12 -5.40 -10.38
N VAL A 192 3.93 -5.89 -10.07
CA VAL A 192 2.99 -6.43 -11.06
C VAL A 192 2.13 -5.37 -11.75
N THR A 193 2.00 -4.18 -11.19
CA THR A 193 1.10 -3.17 -11.75
C THR A 193 1.66 -2.51 -13.01
N ARG A 194 2.99 -2.34 -13.09
CA ARG A 194 3.65 -1.60 -14.19
C ARG A 194 3.56 -2.29 -15.54
N GLN A 195 3.55 -3.62 -15.56
CA GLN A 195 3.43 -4.36 -16.83
C GLN A 195 2.10 -4.06 -17.54
N PHE A 196 1.04 -3.75 -16.80
CA PHE A 196 -0.28 -3.41 -17.34
C PHE A 196 -0.53 -1.89 -17.41
N THR A 197 0.21 -1.11 -16.65
CA THR A 197 0.09 0.36 -16.59
C THR A 197 1.45 1.01 -16.85
N PRO A 198 2.05 0.78 -18.04
CA PRO A 198 3.39 1.28 -18.36
C PRO A 198 3.39 2.79 -18.67
N GLY A 199 4.59 3.38 -18.67
CA GLY A 199 4.84 4.73 -19.13
C GLY A 199 4.75 5.81 -18.05
N PRO A 200 5.14 7.04 -18.40
CA PRO A 200 5.09 8.20 -17.50
C PRO A 200 3.67 8.73 -17.33
N GLY A 201 3.47 9.48 -16.24
CA GLY A 201 2.18 10.12 -15.97
C GLY A 201 1.14 9.18 -15.36
N VAL A 202 1.54 7.96 -15.02
CA VAL A 202 0.73 6.99 -14.29
C VAL A 202 1.02 7.16 -12.81
N TYR A 203 0.14 7.88 -12.10
CA TYR A 203 0.34 8.23 -10.69
C TYR A 203 -0.76 7.62 -9.83
N THR A 204 -0.45 7.45 -8.55
CA THR A 204 -1.37 6.94 -7.52
C THR A 204 -1.69 8.00 -6.46
N TYR A 205 -0.84 9.02 -6.34
CA TYR A 205 -0.92 10.10 -5.35
C TYR A 205 -0.86 11.48 -5.99
N TRP A 206 -1.65 12.43 -5.46
CA TRP A 206 -1.62 13.87 -5.80
C TRP A 206 -1.93 14.71 -4.57
N ASP A 207 -0.97 15.50 -4.10
CA ASP A 207 -1.14 16.41 -2.98
C ASP A 207 -2.42 17.28 -3.15
N TYR A 208 -3.12 17.55 -2.06
CA TYR A 208 -4.26 18.46 -2.05
C TYR A 208 -3.87 19.90 -2.39
N GLN A 209 -2.62 20.27 -2.05
CA GLN A 209 -2.14 21.63 -2.21
C GLN A 209 -1.80 21.94 -3.69
N LYS A 210 -1.71 23.25 -4.00
CA LYS A 210 -1.21 23.77 -5.30
C LYS A 210 -1.96 23.24 -6.52
N LEU A 211 -3.19 22.71 -6.35
CA LEU A 211 -3.99 22.12 -7.44
C LEU A 211 -3.24 21.00 -8.19
N ARG A 212 -2.50 20.14 -7.48
CA ARG A 212 -1.66 19.11 -8.08
C ARG A 212 -2.45 18.15 -8.95
N PHE A 213 -3.64 17.73 -8.51
CA PHE A 213 -4.45 16.79 -9.28
C PHE A 213 -4.95 17.34 -10.63
N PRO A 214 -5.57 18.56 -10.73
CA PRO A 214 -5.91 19.16 -12.01
C PRO A 214 -4.72 19.38 -12.93
N LYS A 215 -3.54 19.71 -12.38
CA LYS A 215 -2.30 19.90 -13.14
C LYS A 215 -1.63 18.59 -13.56
N LYS A 216 -2.11 17.44 -13.08
CA LYS A 216 -1.51 16.12 -13.28
C LYS A 216 -0.10 15.99 -12.67
N GLU A 217 0.17 16.73 -11.61
CA GLU A 217 1.42 16.73 -10.88
C GLU A 217 1.34 15.70 -9.75
N GLY A 218 1.63 14.44 -10.03
CA GLY A 218 1.46 13.32 -9.12
C GLY A 218 2.72 12.49 -8.91
N MET A 219 2.60 11.48 -8.07
CA MET A 219 3.60 10.44 -7.83
C MET A 219 2.96 9.06 -7.92
N ARG A 220 3.74 8.07 -8.33
CA ARG A 220 3.38 6.66 -8.22
C ARG A 220 4.14 6.06 -7.05
N ILE A 221 3.45 5.87 -5.94
CA ILE A 221 4.02 5.42 -4.66
C ILE A 221 3.23 4.28 -4.02
N ASP A 222 2.09 3.92 -4.60
CA ASP A 222 1.27 2.78 -4.18
C ASP A 222 1.46 1.63 -5.20
N PHE A 223 1.70 0.42 -4.70
CA PHE A 223 2.05 -0.73 -5.53
C PHE A 223 1.43 -2.02 -4.97
N GLU A 224 1.39 -3.04 -5.84
CA GLU A 224 1.31 -4.44 -5.46
C GLU A 224 2.60 -5.15 -5.90
N LEU A 225 3.32 -5.70 -4.92
CA LEU A 225 4.54 -6.47 -5.13
C LEU A 225 4.24 -7.93 -4.82
N ALA A 226 4.25 -8.78 -5.84
CA ALA A 226 3.86 -10.18 -5.73
C ALA A 226 5.06 -11.12 -5.80
N SER A 227 5.03 -12.23 -5.02
CA SER A 227 5.95 -13.35 -5.19
C SER A 227 5.82 -13.94 -6.60
N SER A 228 6.86 -14.60 -7.11
CA SER A 228 6.85 -15.17 -8.47
C SER A 228 5.64 -16.07 -8.72
N ALA A 229 5.32 -16.97 -7.78
CA ALA A 229 4.16 -17.86 -7.88
C ALA A 229 2.80 -17.13 -7.98
N LEU A 230 2.70 -15.90 -7.48
CA LEU A 230 1.49 -15.08 -7.61
C LEU A 230 1.57 -14.14 -8.82
N ALA A 231 2.74 -13.59 -9.11
CA ALA A 231 2.95 -12.66 -10.22
C ALA A 231 2.61 -13.27 -11.58
N GLU A 232 2.89 -14.58 -11.75
CA GLU A 232 2.54 -15.34 -12.96
C GLU A 232 1.03 -15.40 -13.21
N ALA A 233 0.22 -15.30 -12.16
CA ALA A 233 -1.24 -15.29 -12.26
C ALA A 233 -1.83 -13.90 -12.51
N ALA A 234 -1.04 -12.83 -12.51
CA ALA A 234 -1.53 -11.48 -12.77
C ALA A 234 -1.97 -11.32 -14.23
N VAL A 235 -3.22 -10.92 -14.46
CA VAL A 235 -3.81 -10.79 -15.81
C VAL A 235 -4.20 -9.38 -16.17
N SER A 236 -4.39 -8.48 -15.21
CA SER A 236 -4.65 -7.06 -15.45
C SER A 236 -4.25 -6.22 -14.24
N ALA A 237 -3.99 -4.94 -14.47
CA ALA A 237 -3.92 -3.95 -13.39
C ALA A 237 -4.46 -2.61 -13.85
N GLN A 238 -5.02 -1.83 -12.91
CA GLN A 238 -5.50 -0.49 -13.15
C GLN A 238 -5.36 0.40 -11.92
N ILE A 239 -5.31 1.71 -12.17
CA ILE A 239 -5.36 2.74 -11.12
C ILE A 239 -6.69 3.47 -11.28
N ASP A 240 -7.56 3.39 -10.28
CA ASP A 240 -8.88 4.05 -10.30
C ASP A 240 -8.73 5.54 -9.96
N ARG A 241 -8.18 6.29 -10.92
CA ARG A 241 -7.94 7.72 -10.80
C ARG A 241 -9.22 8.52 -10.55
N GLU A 242 -10.39 7.97 -10.88
CA GLU A 242 -11.68 8.64 -10.66
C GLU A 242 -11.95 8.85 -9.16
N GLU A 243 -11.45 7.96 -8.30
CA GLU A 243 -11.58 8.11 -6.84
C GLU A 243 -10.80 9.31 -6.26
N ARG A 244 -9.86 9.87 -7.00
CA ARG A 244 -9.19 11.13 -6.62
C ARG A 244 -10.05 12.36 -6.88
N LYS A 245 -11.18 12.24 -7.59
CA LYS A 245 -12.08 13.35 -7.94
C LYS A 245 -13.14 13.60 -6.87
N GLY A 246 -13.57 14.86 -6.80
CA GLY A 246 -14.71 15.27 -6.00
C GLY A 246 -14.40 15.57 -4.54
N LYS A 247 -15.44 16.00 -3.83
CA LYS A 247 -15.35 16.39 -2.42
C LYS A 247 -15.06 15.17 -1.55
N GLY A 248 -14.16 15.30 -0.60
CA GLY A 248 -13.82 14.24 0.36
C GLY A 248 -12.99 13.09 -0.24
N ALA A 249 -12.43 13.22 -1.44
CA ALA A 249 -11.52 12.23 -2.00
C ALA A 249 -10.25 12.09 -1.15
N SER A 250 -9.65 10.90 -1.14
CA SER A 250 -8.27 10.72 -0.68
C SER A 250 -7.32 11.43 -1.63
N ASP A 251 -6.12 11.75 -1.19
CA ASP A 251 -5.01 12.19 -2.06
C ASP A 251 -4.39 11.03 -2.85
N HIS A 252 -4.72 9.79 -2.52
CA HIS A 252 -4.39 8.59 -3.28
C HIS A 252 -5.59 8.04 -4.05
N ALA A 253 -5.31 7.31 -5.12
CA ALA A 253 -6.27 6.52 -5.90
C ALA A 253 -6.04 5.01 -5.65
N PRO A 254 -7.10 4.17 -5.66
CA PRO A 254 -6.95 2.73 -5.57
C PRO A 254 -6.10 2.16 -6.71
N VAL A 255 -5.21 1.22 -6.36
CA VAL A 255 -4.51 0.35 -7.30
C VAL A 255 -5.16 -1.01 -7.23
N ILE A 256 -5.44 -1.63 -8.36
CA ILE A 256 -6.20 -2.87 -8.48
C ILE A 256 -5.44 -3.82 -9.39
N VAL A 257 -5.30 -5.07 -8.98
CA VAL A 257 -4.73 -6.15 -9.80
C VAL A 257 -5.68 -7.33 -9.82
N ASP A 258 -5.90 -7.88 -11.01
CA ASP A 258 -6.64 -9.12 -11.20
C ASP A 258 -5.66 -10.30 -11.36
N TYR A 259 -5.89 -11.34 -10.59
CA TYR A 259 -5.14 -12.59 -10.61
C TYR A 259 -6.07 -13.75 -11.03
N ASP A 260 -5.60 -14.59 -11.93
CA ASP A 260 -6.29 -15.82 -12.35
C ASP A 260 -5.95 -16.94 -11.35
N LEU A 261 -6.79 -17.07 -10.31
CA LEU A 261 -6.60 -17.99 -9.18
C LEU A 261 -7.84 -18.85 -8.95
#